data_b3f059f05bc4eba87fce7732839cd040
#
_entry.id   b3f059f05bc4eba87fce7732839cd040
#
_cell.length_a   1.000
_cell.length_b   1.000
_cell.length_c   1.000
_cell.angle_alpha   90.00
_cell.angle_beta   90.00
_cell.angle_gamma   90.00
#
_symmetry.space_group_name_H-M   'P 1'
#
loop_
_entity.id
_entity.type
_entity.pdbx_description
1 polymer ?
#
loop_
_entity_poly.entity_id
_entity_poly.type
_entity_poly.pdbx_seq_one_letter_code
_entity_poly.pdbx_strand_id
1 'polypeptide(L)'
;SGGYIPFFVTERKRSEAALIQVVQEAFIQGVSTRKMEKLAQSLGIENLSRSQVSEMTKGLNEQVDAFRSRSLEGTRYPVIWADALYEKVRYGGRVVSMAILIVCGTDEHGQREVLAIEPMLEESKESYKQLFESLKERGLKPPSLAISDAHSGLVAAIRESFPGASWQRCK
;
A
#
# COMPACT_ATOMS: atom_id res chain seq x y z
N SER A 1 -11.04 -12.80 -17.41
CA SER A 1 -11.25 -11.52 -16.69
C SER A 1 -9.87 -10.94 -16.38
N GLY A 2 -9.48 -9.90 -17.10
CA GLY A 2 -8.24 -9.19 -16.86
C GLY A 2 -8.28 -8.55 -15.48
N GLY A 3 -7.53 -9.12 -14.54
CA GLY A 3 -7.34 -8.51 -13.24
C GLY A 3 -6.69 -7.14 -13.44
N TYR A 4 -7.21 -6.15 -12.77
CA TYR A 4 -6.57 -4.83 -12.69
C TYR A 4 -5.15 -5.01 -12.16
N ILE A 5 -4.15 -4.72 -12.97
CA ILE A 5 -2.76 -4.68 -12.53
C ILE A 5 -2.47 -3.22 -12.14
N PRO A 6 -2.26 -2.93 -10.85
CA PRO A 6 -1.93 -1.58 -10.43
C PRO A 6 -0.67 -1.07 -11.14
N PHE A 7 -0.68 0.19 -11.55
CA PHE A 7 0.41 0.80 -12.32
C PHE A 7 1.79 0.73 -11.63
N PHE A 8 1.84 0.64 -10.30
CA PHE A 8 3.08 0.54 -9.54
C PHE A 8 3.87 -0.74 -9.80
N VAL A 9 3.23 -1.78 -10.35
CA VAL A 9 3.90 -3.03 -10.74
C VAL A 9 4.90 -2.80 -11.88
N THR A 10 4.76 -1.73 -12.64
CA THR A 10 5.66 -1.37 -13.73
C THR A 10 6.95 -0.67 -13.27
N GLU A 11 7.02 -0.17 -12.04
CA GLU A 11 8.22 0.46 -11.45
C GLU A 11 8.96 -0.53 -10.53
N ARG A 12 9.67 -1.44 -11.14
CA ARG A 12 10.14 -2.72 -10.60
C ARG A 12 10.97 -2.73 -9.31
N LYS A 13 11.81 -1.76 -9.00
CA LYS A 13 12.83 -1.95 -7.94
C LYS A 13 12.42 -1.51 -6.53
N ARG A 14 11.62 -0.48 -6.41
CA ARG A 14 11.08 -0.02 -5.11
C ARG A 14 9.80 -0.75 -4.75
N SER A 15 9.05 -1.14 -5.76
CA SER A 15 7.81 -1.89 -5.63
C SER A 15 8.04 -3.30 -5.10
N GLU A 16 9.12 -3.99 -5.48
CA GLU A 16 9.38 -5.36 -5.04
C GLU A 16 9.59 -5.45 -3.53
N ALA A 17 10.36 -4.54 -2.92
CA ALA A 17 10.55 -4.53 -1.47
C ALA A 17 9.24 -4.24 -0.73
N ALA A 18 8.44 -3.32 -1.23
CA ALA A 18 7.14 -2.98 -0.66
C ALA A 18 6.12 -4.12 -0.80
N LEU A 19 6.13 -4.84 -1.93
CA LEU A 19 5.28 -6.01 -2.16
C LEU A 19 5.63 -7.16 -1.24
N ILE A 20 6.90 -7.39 -1.01
CA ILE A 20 7.38 -8.42 -0.11
C ILE A 20 6.99 -8.12 1.31
N GLN A 21 6.94 -6.85 1.71
CA GLN A 21 6.42 -6.46 3.01
C GLN A 21 4.94 -6.79 3.17
N VAL A 22 4.11 -6.52 2.19
CA VAL A 22 2.69 -6.90 2.21
C VAL A 22 2.54 -8.40 2.34
N VAL A 23 3.35 -9.16 1.61
CA VAL A 23 3.41 -10.62 1.70
C VAL A 23 3.81 -11.06 3.10
N GLN A 24 4.81 -10.44 3.73
CA GLN A 24 5.24 -10.76 5.10
C GLN A 24 4.17 -10.46 6.14
N GLU A 25 3.55 -9.30 6.10
CA GLU A 25 2.49 -8.93 7.05
C GLU A 25 1.25 -9.81 6.86
N ALA A 26 0.91 -10.13 5.63
CA ALA A 26 -0.15 -11.08 5.34
C ALA A 26 0.16 -12.48 5.90
N PHE A 27 1.41 -12.92 5.85
CA PHE A 27 1.86 -14.18 6.45
C PHE A 27 1.75 -14.18 7.99
N ILE A 28 2.21 -13.11 8.63
CA ILE A 28 2.11 -12.92 10.08
C ILE A 28 0.64 -12.94 10.53
N GLN A 29 -0.26 -12.42 9.69
CA GLN A 29 -1.70 -12.38 9.95
C GLN A 29 -2.44 -13.67 9.54
N GLY A 30 -1.75 -14.72 9.10
CA GLY A 30 -2.30 -16.05 8.85
C GLY A 30 -2.74 -16.34 7.41
N VAL A 31 -2.24 -15.60 6.43
CA VAL A 31 -2.44 -15.93 5.01
C VAL A 31 -1.65 -17.19 4.66
N SER A 32 -2.29 -18.16 4.02
CA SER A 32 -1.59 -19.38 3.61
C SER A 32 -0.56 -19.09 2.53
N THR A 33 0.54 -19.87 2.52
CA THR A 33 1.63 -19.76 1.54
C THR A 33 1.11 -19.79 0.10
N ARG A 34 0.11 -20.63 -0.18
CA ARG A 34 -0.50 -20.74 -1.51
C ARG A 34 -1.25 -19.47 -1.95
N LYS A 35 -1.88 -18.79 -0.99
CA LYS A 35 -2.53 -17.49 -1.28
C LYS A 35 -1.50 -16.39 -1.48
N MET A 36 -0.39 -16.46 -0.76
CA MET A 36 0.72 -15.52 -0.93
C MET A 36 1.38 -15.65 -2.29
N GLU A 37 1.58 -16.89 -2.77
CA GLU A 37 2.06 -17.13 -4.14
C GLU A 37 1.11 -16.51 -5.17
N LYS A 38 -0.19 -16.67 -5.00
CA LYS A 38 -1.19 -16.06 -5.88
C LYS A 38 -1.19 -14.54 -5.82
N LEU A 39 -1.06 -13.99 -4.61
CA LEU A 39 -0.95 -12.54 -4.42
C LEU A 39 0.32 -11.99 -5.09
N ALA A 40 1.45 -12.64 -4.89
CA ALA A 40 2.71 -12.29 -5.53
C ALA A 40 2.61 -12.35 -7.06
N GLN A 41 2.00 -13.41 -7.61
CA GLN A 41 1.75 -13.54 -9.05
C GLN A 41 0.84 -12.44 -9.58
N SER A 42 -0.24 -12.11 -8.86
CA SER A 42 -1.15 -11.02 -9.26
C SER A 42 -0.46 -9.65 -9.24
N LEU A 43 0.61 -9.52 -8.47
CA LEU A 43 1.43 -8.32 -8.36
C LEU A 43 2.67 -8.35 -9.28
N GLY A 44 2.78 -9.36 -10.15
CA GLY A 44 3.85 -9.48 -11.15
C GLY A 44 5.17 -10.06 -10.63
N ILE A 45 5.18 -10.64 -9.44
CA ILE A 45 6.33 -11.36 -8.89
C ILE A 45 6.21 -12.84 -9.29
N GLU A 46 7.02 -13.25 -10.26
CA GLU A 46 7.02 -14.65 -10.72
C GLU A 46 7.86 -15.54 -9.78
N ASN A 47 7.36 -16.76 -9.52
CA ASN A 47 8.11 -17.86 -8.92
C ASN A 47 8.57 -17.72 -7.46
N LEU A 48 7.71 -17.27 -6.56
CA LEU A 48 7.97 -17.35 -5.13
C LEU A 48 7.68 -18.76 -4.58
N SER A 49 8.72 -19.53 -4.27
CA SER A 49 8.59 -20.79 -3.52
C SER A 49 8.54 -20.55 -2.01
N ARG A 50 8.10 -21.56 -1.24
CA ARG A 50 8.05 -21.50 0.23
C ARG A 50 9.39 -21.11 0.87
N SER A 51 10.47 -21.69 0.37
CA SER A 51 11.82 -21.41 0.87
C SER A 51 12.27 -20.01 0.51
N GLN A 52 11.93 -19.54 -0.67
CA GLN A 52 12.25 -18.17 -1.10
C GLN A 52 11.49 -17.12 -0.29
N VAL A 53 10.20 -17.34 -0.01
CA VAL A 53 9.43 -16.46 0.89
C VAL A 53 10.08 -16.40 2.26
N SER A 54 10.52 -17.55 2.81
CA SER A 54 11.17 -17.60 4.12
C SER A 54 12.55 -16.91 4.13
N GLU A 55 13.35 -17.08 3.08
CA GLU A 55 14.65 -16.41 2.96
C GLU A 55 14.52 -14.91 2.68
N MET A 56 13.60 -14.54 1.79
CA MET A 56 13.28 -13.16 1.51
C MET A 56 12.79 -12.42 2.76
N THR A 57 12.05 -13.11 3.64
CA THR A 57 11.61 -12.57 4.94
C THR A 57 12.80 -12.15 5.82
N LYS A 58 13.90 -12.89 5.78
CA LYS A 58 15.11 -12.56 6.57
C LYS A 58 15.94 -11.43 5.98
N GLY A 59 16.08 -11.37 4.65
CA GLY A 59 16.94 -10.38 3.98
C GLY A 59 16.25 -9.05 3.67
N LEU A 60 14.94 -9.00 3.75
CA LEU A 60 14.14 -7.85 3.30
C LEU A 60 13.61 -6.97 4.43
N ASN A 61 13.69 -7.41 5.69
CA ASN A 61 13.27 -6.62 6.84
C ASN A 61 13.95 -5.25 6.85
N GLU A 62 15.25 -5.19 6.56
CA GLU A 62 15.98 -3.91 6.51
C GLU A 62 15.50 -3.00 5.36
N GLN A 63 15.26 -3.58 4.18
CA GLN A 63 14.77 -2.82 3.02
C GLN A 63 13.32 -2.34 3.22
N VAL A 64 12.52 -3.17 3.89
CA VAL A 64 11.14 -2.86 4.25
C VAL A 64 11.09 -1.75 5.29
N ASP A 65 11.89 -1.84 6.34
CA ASP A 65 12.00 -0.80 7.37
C ASP A 65 12.52 0.50 6.77
N ALA A 66 13.49 0.43 5.87
CA ALA A 66 14.00 1.58 5.14
C ALA A 66 12.90 2.23 4.26
N PHE A 67 12.07 1.43 3.59
CA PHE A 67 10.94 1.94 2.81
C PHE A 67 9.88 2.60 3.70
N ARG A 68 9.52 1.96 4.82
CA ARG A 68 8.53 2.49 5.77
C ARG A 68 8.96 3.79 6.45
N SER A 69 10.24 3.92 6.75
CA SER A 69 10.79 5.08 7.44
C SER A 69 11.40 6.13 6.52
N ARG A 70 11.40 5.89 5.22
CA ARG A 70 11.96 6.79 4.22
C ARG A 70 11.40 8.20 4.36
N SER A 71 12.29 9.20 4.44
CA SER A 71 11.88 10.60 4.44
C SER A 71 11.21 10.98 3.11
N LEU A 72 10.11 11.71 3.20
CA LEU A 72 9.38 12.27 2.05
C LEU A 72 9.60 13.78 1.91
N GLU A 73 10.47 14.37 2.73
CA GLU A 73 10.70 15.82 2.74
C GLU A 73 11.34 16.35 1.45
N GLY A 74 12.17 15.55 0.79
CA GLY A 74 12.93 15.95 -0.38
C GLY A 74 12.13 16.11 -1.66
N THR A 75 10.89 15.68 -1.69
CA THR A 75 10.06 15.67 -2.91
C THR A 75 8.65 16.18 -2.59
N ARG A 76 8.15 17.04 -3.47
CA ARG A 76 6.75 17.45 -3.43
C ARG A 76 5.91 16.53 -4.32
N TYR A 77 4.79 16.07 -3.79
CA TYR A 77 3.79 15.29 -4.51
C TYR A 77 2.48 16.08 -4.58
N PRO A 78 2.25 16.86 -5.65
CA PRO A 78 1.03 17.64 -5.80
C PRO A 78 -0.23 16.77 -5.86
N VAL A 79 -0.09 15.54 -6.36
CA VAL A 79 -1.18 14.57 -6.47
C VAL A 79 -0.83 13.31 -5.71
N ILE A 80 -1.74 12.85 -4.86
CA ILE A 80 -1.69 11.53 -4.23
C ILE A 80 -2.87 10.68 -4.68
N TRP A 81 -2.64 9.37 -4.72
CA TRP A 81 -3.62 8.35 -5.08
C TRP A 81 -3.69 7.33 -3.97
N ALA A 82 -4.88 6.98 -3.55
CA ALA A 82 -5.12 5.89 -2.61
C ALA A 82 -6.02 4.85 -3.26
N ASP A 83 -5.54 3.62 -3.34
CA ASP A 83 -6.26 2.49 -3.93
C ASP A 83 -6.19 1.29 -2.99
N ALA A 84 -7.24 0.48 -2.95
CA ALA A 84 -7.31 -0.68 -2.10
C ALA A 84 -7.49 -1.95 -2.92
N LEU A 85 -6.66 -2.96 -2.60
CA LEU A 85 -6.83 -4.33 -3.04
C LEU A 85 -7.43 -5.16 -1.91
N TYR A 86 -8.28 -6.13 -2.23
CA TYR A 86 -8.96 -6.97 -1.23
C TYR A 86 -8.56 -8.42 -1.37
N GLU A 87 -8.14 -9.02 -0.26
CA GLU A 87 -7.83 -10.43 -0.17
C GLU A 87 -8.55 -11.09 1.00
N LYS A 88 -8.97 -12.34 0.80
CA LYS A 88 -9.55 -13.16 1.86
C LYS A 88 -8.44 -13.87 2.63
N VAL A 89 -8.36 -13.60 3.91
CA VAL A 89 -7.37 -14.17 4.82
C VAL A 89 -8.05 -14.93 5.95
N ARG A 90 -7.35 -15.91 6.52
CA ARG A 90 -7.81 -16.61 7.70
C ARG A 90 -7.22 -15.94 8.94
N TYR A 91 -8.08 -15.36 9.76
CA TYR A 91 -7.70 -14.67 10.98
C TYR A 91 -8.65 -15.04 12.12
N GLY A 92 -8.09 -15.41 13.28
CA GLY A 92 -8.89 -15.80 14.43
C GLY A 92 -9.84 -16.99 14.18
N GLY A 93 -9.43 -17.96 13.35
CA GLY A 93 -10.21 -19.16 13.03
C GLY A 93 -11.31 -18.95 11.98
N ARG A 94 -11.49 -17.75 11.45
CA ARG A 94 -12.49 -17.42 10.43
C ARG A 94 -11.86 -16.75 9.21
N VAL A 95 -12.59 -16.77 8.10
CA VAL A 95 -12.18 -16.07 6.88
C VAL A 95 -12.69 -14.63 6.95
N VAL A 96 -11.76 -13.67 6.86
CA VAL A 96 -12.06 -12.24 6.84
C VAL A 96 -11.51 -11.62 5.55
N SER A 97 -12.07 -10.50 5.14
CA SER A 97 -11.53 -9.71 4.05
C SER A 97 -10.47 -8.76 4.60
N MET A 98 -9.26 -8.78 4.01
CA MET A 98 -8.20 -7.83 4.30
C MET A 98 -8.07 -6.85 3.16
N ALA A 99 -8.06 -5.56 3.46
CA ALA A 99 -7.72 -4.52 2.52
C ALA A 99 -6.21 -4.25 2.54
N ILE A 100 -5.62 -4.07 1.38
CA ILE A 100 -4.24 -3.62 1.22
C ILE A 100 -4.32 -2.24 0.59
N LEU A 101 -4.13 -1.21 1.39
CA LEU A 101 -4.14 0.16 0.90
C LEU A 101 -2.78 0.54 0.34
N ILE A 102 -2.79 1.05 -0.89
CA ILE A 102 -1.60 1.52 -1.59
C ILE A 102 -1.76 3.02 -1.78
N VAL A 103 -0.78 3.79 -1.32
CA VAL A 103 -0.72 5.23 -1.53
C VAL A 103 0.44 5.54 -2.47
N CYS A 104 0.14 6.22 -3.56
CA CYS A 104 1.10 6.69 -4.55
C CYS A 104 1.10 8.20 -4.61
N GLY A 105 2.27 8.79 -4.89
CA GLY A 105 2.40 10.20 -5.18
C GLY A 105 2.88 10.43 -6.60
N THR A 106 2.45 11.51 -7.21
CA THR A 106 2.98 12.01 -8.48
C THR A 106 3.73 13.32 -8.18
N ASP A 107 5.01 13.37 -8.52
CA ASP A 107 5.85 14.54 -8.29
C ASP A 107 5.60 15.65 -9.33
N GLU A 108 6.33 16.77 -9.20
CA GLU A 108 6.20 17.92 -10.11
C GLU A 108 6.67 17.62 -11.53
N HIS A 109 7.44 16.55 -11.74
CA HIS A 109 7.90 16.08 -13.04
C HIS A 109 6.98 15.02 -13.66
N GLY A 110 5.86 14.70 -13.01
CA GLY A 110 4.92 13.67 -13.45
C GLY A 110 5.37 12.23 -13.14
N GLN A 111 6.43 12.05 -12.37
CA GLN A 111 6.89 10.72 -11.95
C GLN A 111 6.07 10.21 -10.78
N ARG A 112 5.72 8.95 -10.84
CA ARG A 112 4.92 8.27 -9.81
C ARG A 112 5.83 7.47 -8.88
N GLU A 113 5.55 7.55 -7.59
CA GLU A 113 6.22 6.80 -6.54
C GLU A 113 5.22 6.16 -5.60
N VAL A 114 5.49 4.93 -5.17
CA VAL A 114 4.73 4.30 -4.08
C VAL A 114 5.24 4.88 -2.77
N LEU A 115 4.34 5.48 -2.01
CA LEU A 115 4.66 6.13 -0.72
C LEU A 115 4.38 5.22 0.46
N ALA A 116 3.33 4.40 0.38
CA ALA A 116 2.96 3.46 1.43
C ALA A 116 2.18 2.27 0.86
N ILE A 117 2.35 1.12 1.52
CA ILE A 117 1.53 -0.06 1.33
C ILE A 117 1.18 -0.57 2.73
N GLU A 118 -0.10 -0.60 3.06
CA GLU A 118 -0.57 -0.96 4.39
C GLU A 118 -1.70 -1.97 4.34
N PRO A 119 -1.50 -3.19 4.90
CA PRO A 119 -2.59 -4.14 5.08
C PRO A 119 -3.49 -3.69 6.25
N MET A 120 -4.79 -3.75 6.06
CA MET A 120 -5.80 -3.35 7.02
C MET A 120 -6.85 -4.44 7.16
N LEU A 121 -6.99 -5.00 8.36
CA LEU A 121 -8.10 -5.91 8.69
C LEU A 121 -9.42 -5.16 8.90
N GLU A 122 -9.32 -3.93 9.36
CA GLU A 122 -10.45 -3.04 9.56
C GLU A 122 -10.24 -1.75 8.76
N GLU A 123 -11.15 -1.48 7.85
CA GLU A 123 -11.20 -0.24 7.09
C GLU A 123 -12.11 0.75 7.81
N SER A 124 -11.52 1.66 8.54
CA SER A 124 -12.20 2.75 9.22
C SER A 124 -11.55 4.08 8.90
N LYS A 125 -12.29 5.17 9.14
CA LYS A 125 -11.71 6.51 9.05
C LYS A 125 -10.43 6.62 9.89
N GLU A 126 -10.43 6.03 11.08
CA GLU A 126 -9.30 6.05 12.01
C GLU A 126 -8.08 5.31 11.46
N SER A 127 -8.27 4.12 10.88
CA SER A 127 -7.16 3.34 10.30
C SER A 127 -6.54 4.05 9.09
N TYR A 128 -7.34 4.61 8.22
CA TYR A 128 -6.85 5.41 7.11
C TYR A 128 -6.16 6.69 7.57
N LYS A 129 -6.70 7.35 8.57
CA LYS A 129 -6.11 8.56 9.14
C LYS A 129 -4.75 8.28 9.76
N GLN A 130 -4.57 7.18 10.48
CA GLN A 130 -3.28 6.77 11.03
C GLN A 130 -2.22 6.62 9.93
N LEU A 131 -2.58 6.04 8.79
CA LEU A 131 -1.67 5.92 7.66
C LEU A 131 -1.29 7.29 7.09
N PHE A 132 -2.25 8.18 6.87
CA PHE A 132 -1.97 9.52 6.35
C PHE A 132 -1.15 10.36 7.33
N GLU A 133 -1.40 10.26 8.63
CA GLU A 133 -0.59 10.93 9.65
C GLU A 133 0.84 10.38 9.66
N SER A 134 1.05 9.07 9.47
CA SER A 134 2.39 8.50 9.35
C SER A 134 3.14 9.02 8.13
N LEU A 135 2.46 9.25 7.01
CA LEU A 135 3.05 9.88 5.83
C LEU A 135 3.46 11.32 6.10
N LYS A 136 2.65 12.07 6.84
CA LYS A 136 2.96 13.45 7.25
C LYS A 136 4.16 13.48 8.19
N GLU A 137 4.26 12.56 9.13
CA GLU A 137 5.42 12.41 10.03
C GLU A 137 6.71 12.11 9.26
N ARG A 138 6.61 11.38 8.15
CA ARG A 138 7.73 11.13 7.23
C ARG A 138 8.08 12.33 6.37
N GLY A 139 7.37 13.43 6.48
CA GLY A 139 7.62 14.68 5.77
C GLY A 139 6.80 14.90 4.50
N LEU A 140 5.73 14.13 4.29
CA LEU A 140 4.83 14.37 3.16
C LEU A 140 4.24 15.77 3.25
N LYS A 141 4.54 16.59 2.24
CA LYS A 141 3.96 17.93 2.10
C LYS A 141 2.50 17.81 1.66
N PRO A 142 1.61 18.73 2.10
CA PRO A 142 0.21 18.68 1.72
C PRO A 142 0.04 18.61 0.20
N PRO A 143 -0.68 17.59 -0.33
CA PRO A 143 -0.98 17.51 -1.75
C PRO A 143 -2.03 18.56 -2.13
N SER A 144 -2.06 18.92 -3.40
CA SER A 144 -3.12 19.78 -3.95
C SER A 144 -4.36 19.00 -4.33
N LEU A 145 -4.18 17.73 -4.72
CA LEU A 145 -5.23 16.82 -5.15
C LEU A 145 -5.02 15.43 -4.55
N ALA A 146 -6.08 14.86 -4.03
CA ALA A 146 -6.13 13.46 -3.62
C ALA A 146 -7.18 12.70 -4.43
N ILE A 147 -6.81 11.56 -4.97
CA ILE A 147 -7.67 10.71 -5.79
C ILE A 147 -7.85 9.36 -5.08
N SER A 148 -9.08 8.93 -4.89
CA SER A 148 -9.40 7.64 -4.30
C SER A 148 -10.75 7.12 -4.77
N ASP A 149 -11.10 5.88 -4.37
CA ASP A 149 -12.49 5.45 -4.46
C ASP A 149 -13.38 6.25 -3.50
N ALA A 150 -14.69 6.06 -3.59
CA ALA A 150 -15.66 6.81 -2.80
C ALA A 150 -15.99 6.16 -1.45
N HIS A 151 -15.13 5.30 -0.92
CA HIS A 151 -15.31 4.74 0.43
C HIS A 151 -15.39 5.88 1.46
N SER A 152 -16.50 5.94 2.20
CA SER A 152 -16.80 7.10 3.07
C SER A 152 -15.73 7.35 4.13
N GLY A 153 -15.20 6.29 4.75
CA GLY A 153 -14.12 6.39 5.72
C GLY A 153 -12.81 6.91 5.12
N LEU A 154 -12.47 6.46 3.91
CA LEU A 154 -11.27 6.92 3.21
C LEU A 154 -11.38 8.39 2.80
N VAL A 155 -12.52 8.80 2.24
CA VAL A 155 -12.75 10.21 1.88
C VAL A 155 -12.72 11.11 3.11
N ALA A 156 -13.34 10.70 4.22
CA ALA A 156 -13.32 11.44 5.47
C ALA A 156 -11.89 11.58 6.03
N ALA A 157 -11.11 10.51 6.01
CA ALA A 157 -9.71 10.52 6.44
C ALA A 157 -8.85 11.46 5.59
N ILE A 158 -9.03 11.44 4.27
CA ILE A 158 -8.32 12.35 3.35
C ILE A 158 -8.65 13.81 3.67
N ARG A 159 -9.93 14.11 3.85
CA ARG A 159 -10.38 15.49 4.16
C ARG A 159 -9.85 15.99 5.50
N GLU A 160 -9.79 15.13 6.51
CA GLU A 160 -9.24 15.49 7.82
C GLU A 160 -7.72 15.60 7.81
N SER A 161 -7.02 14.71 7.12
CA SER A 161 -5.55 14.69 7.06
C SER A 161 -4.98 15.76 6.13
N PHE A 162 -5.68 16.05 5.05
CA PHE A 162 -5.26 17.00 4.01
C PHE A 162 -6.37 18.01 3.70
N PRO A 163 -6.69 18.91 4.64
CA PRO A 163 -7.86 19.81 4.50
C PRO A 163 -7.73 20.80 3.33
N GLY A 164 -6.50 21.10 2.89
CA GLY A 164 -6.24 21.97 1.73
C GLY A 164 -6.29 21.27 0.37
N ALA A 165 -6.40 19.94 0.35
CA ALA A 165 -6.43 19.18 -0.89
C ALA A 165 -7.86 19.08 -1.46
N SER A 166 -7.97 19.19 -2.78
CA SER A 166 -9.19 18.80 -3.49
C SER A 166 -9.25 17.28 -3.55
N TRP A 167 -10.45 16.73 -3.48
CA TRP A 167 -10.67 15.30 -3.63
C TRP A 167 -11.36 14.99 -4.95
N GLN A 168 -10.93 13.94 -5.61
CA GLN A 168 -11.53 13.44 -6.84
C GLN A 168 -11.74 11.92 -6.75
N ARG A 169 -12.88 11.46 -7.21
CA ARG A 169 -13.15 10.03 -7.31
C ARG A 169 -12.31 9.40 -8.41
N CYS A 170 -11.69 8.28 -8.10
CA CYS A 170 -11.08 7.40 -9.10
C CYS A 170 -12.18 6.75 -9.95
N LYS A 171 -12.00 6.76 -11.27
CA LYS A 171 -12.92 6.11 -12.22
C LYS A 171 -12.56 4.66 -12.43
#